data_d8397a776eecc38e5d06c96365d17989
#
_entry.id   d8397a776eecc38e5d06c96365d17989
#
_cell.length_a   1.000
_cell.length_b   1.000
_cell.length_c   1.000
_cell.angle_alpha   90.00
_cell.angle_beta   90.00
_cell.angle_gamma   90.00
#
_symmetry.space_group_name_H-M   'P 1'
#
loop_
_entity.id
_entity.type
_entity.pdbx_description
1 polymer ?
#
loop_
_entity_poly.entity_id
_entity_poly.type
_entity_poly.pdbx_seq_one_letter_code
_entity_poly.pdbx_strand_id
1 'polypeptide(L)'
;MSTRILAALLFSSLLFSCGDEGTISYKEKMPPSVPGNLEAVAGSQQITLSWDEVSNASNYRIYWNTEEITENLKHITNAEGDPNTSITVQTIKDIVTNSYVHTGLTPGTTYYYRVAAFDKAGSKGLSIEASSSPSL
;
A
#
# COMPACT_ATOMS: atom_id res chain seq x y z
N MET A 1 29.53 -52.74 -31.16
CA MET A 1 28.29 -53.38 -30.69
C MET A 1 27.61 -52.40 -29.72
N SER A 2 26.50 -51.92 -30.15
CA SER A 2 25.77 -50.84 -29.48
C SER A 2 24.74 -51.43 -28.53
N THR A 3 24.89 -51.26 -27.25
CA THR A 3 23.84 -51.60 -26.27
C THR A 3 23.11 -50.34 -25.87
N ARG A 4 21.97 -50.13 -26.49
CA ARG A 4 21.05 -49.06 -26.10
C ARG A 4 20.30 -49.51 -24.85
N ILE A 5 20.59 -48.90 -23.73
CA ILE A 5 19.79 -49.03 -22.52
C ILE A 5 18.59 -48.13 -22.68
N LEU A 6 17.47 -48.70 -22.97
CA LEU A 6 16.18 -48.05 -23.00
C LEU A 6 15.74 -47.87 -21.54
N ALA A 7 15.91 -46.71 -20.99
CA ALA A 7 15.32 -46.37 -19.70
C ALA A 7 13.80 -46.22 -19.89
N ALA A 8 13.09 -47.26 -19.59
CA ALA A 8 11.64 -47.24 -19.47
C ALA A 8 11.30 -46.36 -18.26
N LEU A 9 10.85 -45.15 -18.53
CA LEU A 9 10.14 -44.31 -17.56
C LEU A 9 8.82 -45.03 -17.25
N LEU A 10 8.83 -45.81 -16.17
CA LEU A 10 7.61 -46.26 -15.52
C LEU A 10 6.89 -45.01 -14.99
N PHE A 11 5.99 -44.49 -15.80
CA PHE A 11 4.90 -43.64 -15.30
C PHE A 11 4.03 -44.54 -14.43
N SER A 12 4.36 -44.62 -13.16
CA SER A 12 3.42 -45.11 -12.15
C SER A 12 2.29 -44.08 -12.10
N SER A 13 1.24 -44.38 -12.86
CA SER A 13 -0.04 -43.71 -12.67
C SER A 13 -0.56 -44.13 -11.31
N LEU A 14 -0.17 -43.39 -10.29
CA LEU A 14 -0.89 -43.37 -9.03
C LEU A 14 -2.28 -42.83 -9.35
N LEU A 15 -3.19 -43.76 -9.60
CA LEU A 15 -4.62 -43.52 -9.52
C LEU A 15 -4.91 -43.21 -8.06
N PHE A 16 -4.75 -41.96 -7.68
CA PHE A 16 -5.37 -41.44 -6.47
C PHE A 16 -6.87 -41.51 -6.71
N SER A 17 -7.49 -42.46 -6.04
CA SER A 17 -8.93 -42.49 -5.86
C SER A 17 -9.34 -41.11 -5.33
N CYS A 18 -10.14 -40.41 -6.11
CA CYS A 18 -10.78 -39.16 -5.70
C CYS A 18 -11.73 -39.46 -4.54
N GLY A 19 -11.20 -39.49 -3.33
CA GLY A 19 -11.97 -39.21 -2.15
C GLY A 19 -11.88 -37.71 -1.96
N ASP A 20 -13.03 -37.04 -2.10
CA ASP A 20 -13.37 -35.69 -1.70
C ASP A 20 -12.16 -34.84 -1.23
N GLU A 21 -11.33 -34.48 -2.18
CA GLU A 21 -10.26 -33.51 -1.93
C GLU A 21 -10.95 -32.16 -1.85
N GLY A 22 -11.25 -31.76 -0.63
CA GLY A 22 -11.55 -30.37 -0.37
C GLY A 22 -10.47 -29.55 -1.03
N THR A 23 -10.80 -28.90 -2.13
CA THR A 23 -9.94 -27.94 -2.80
C THR A 23 -9.60 -26.91 -1.73
N ILE A 24 -8.39 -27.01 -1.15
CA ILE A 24 -7.86 -25.94 -0.31
C ILE A 24 -7.62 -24.80 -1.29
N SER A 25 -8.66 -24.01 -1.51
CA SER A 25 -8.54 -22.76 -2.21
C SER A 25 -7.72 -21.84 -1.30
N TYR A 26 -6.42 -21.83 -1.50
CA TYR A 26 -5.59 -20.77 -0.99
C TYR A 26 -6.03 -19.49 -1.70
N LYS A 27 -7.05 -18.86 -1.14
CA LYS A 27 -7.41 -17.52 -1.52
C LYS A 27 -6.24 -16.66 -1.06
N GLU A 28 -5.29 -16.44 -1.95
CA GLU A 28 -4.22 -15.48 -1.68
C GLU A 28 -4.90 -14.19 -1.23
N LYS A 29 -4.61 -13.79 0.00
CA LYS A 29 -5.17 -12.57 0.54
C LYS A 29 -4.52 -11.40 -0.19
N MET A 30 -5.24 -10.84 -1.14
CA MET A 30 -4.78 -9.66 -1.86
C MET A 30 -4.65 -8.47 -0.90
N PRO A 31 -3.60 -7.65 -1.05
CA PRO A 31 -3.47 -6.40 -0.34
C PRO A 31 -4.72 -5.51 -0.54
N PRO A 32 -5.04 -4.62 0.42
CA PRO A 32 -6.12 -3.66 0.29
C PRO A 32 -5.99 -2.81 -0.97
N SER A 33 -7.12 -2.35 -1.49
CA SER A 33 -7.13 -1.41 -2.60
C SER A 33 -6.52 -0.06 -2.19
N VAL A 34 -6.18 0.75 -3.18
CA VAL A 34 -5.74 2.12 -2.95
C VAL A 34 -6.91 2.94 -2.40
N PRO A 35 -6.72 3.76 -1.34
CA PRO A 35 -7.74 4.67 -0.85
C PRO A 35 -8.18 5.66 -1.93
N GLY A 36 -9.50 5.83 -2.11
CA GLY A 36 -10.08 6.81 -3.02
C GLY A 36 -10.43 8.12 -2.31
N ASN A 37 -10.75 9.14 -3.09
CA ASN A 37 -11.31 10.42 -2.64
C ASN A 37 -10.56 11.06 -1.45
N LEU A 38 -9.22 11.08 -1.51
CA LEU A 38 -8.44 11.80 -0.52
C LEU A 38 -8.71 13.30 -0.63
N GLU A 39 -9.18 13.89 0.46
CA GLU A 39 -9.41 15.32 0.62
C GLU A 39 -8.52 15.90 1.72
N ALA A 40 -8.11 17.15 1.55
CA ALA A 40 -7.31 17.90 2.51
C ALA A 40 -7.96 19.26 2.75
N VAL A 41 -8.55 19.43 3.93
CA VAL A 41 -9.28 20.65 4.31
C VAL A 41 -8.47 21.46 5.30
N ALA A 42 -8.19 22.73 4.93
CA ALA A 42 -7.44 23.65 5.77
C ALA A 42 -8.24 24.08 7.01
N GLY A 43 -7.54 24.17 8.14
CA GLY A 43 -8.01 24.79 9.39
C GLY A 43 -6.92 25.69 9.97
N SER A 44 -7.16 26.22 11.16
CA SER A 44 -6.16 27.04 11.87
C SER A 44 -4.97 26.18 12.30
N GLN A 45 -3.81 26.39 11.70
CA GLN A 45 -2.57 25.64 11.93
C GLN A 45 -2.71 24.12 11.80
N GLN A 46 -3.72 23.66 11.06
CA GLN A 46 -3.99 22.23 10.85
C GLN A 46 -4.59 21.96 9.49
N ILE A 47 -4.52 20.69 9.06
CA ILE A 47 -5.21 20.19 7.88
C ILE A 47 -5.93 18.89 8.29
N THR A 48 -7.22 18.83 7.99
CA THR A 48 -8.01 17.61 8.18
C THR A 48 -8.00 16.82 6.89
N LEU A 49 -7.57 15.58 6.98
CA LEU A 49 -7.56 14.62 5.89
C LEU A 49 -8.74 13.65 6.03
N SER A 50 -9.37 13.30 4.94
CA SER A 50 -10.37 12.25 4.86
C SER A 50 -10.25 11.48 3.55
N TRP A 51 -10.60 10.22 3.56
CA TRP A 51 -10.57 9.33 2.38
C TRP A 51 -11.62 8.23 2.50
N ASP A 52 -11.88 7.53 1.40
CA ASP A 52 -12.79 6.40 1.42
C ASP A 52 -12.23 5.26 2.27
N GLU A 53 -13.11 4.66 3.07
CA GLU A 53 -12.79 3.45 3.81
C GLU A 53 -12.45 2.30 2.84
N VAL A 54 -11.34 1.61 3.10
CA VAL A 54 -10.88 0.50 2.26
C VAL A 54 -11.19 -0.82 2.94
N SER A 55 -11.98 -1.65 2.28
CA SER A 55 -12.27 -3.01 2.72
C SER A 55 -10.98 -3.81 2.93
N ASN A 56 -10.91 -4.54 4.02
CA ASN A 56 -9.75 -5.35 4.43
C ASN A 56 -8.49 -4.56 4.82
N ALA A 57 -8.53 -3.23 4.88
CA ALA A 57 -7.44 -2.46 5.48
C ALA A 57 -7.39 -2.72 6.99
N SER A 58 -6.20 -2.95 7.51
CA SER A 58 -5.95 -3.02 8.95
C SER A 58 -5.52 -1.68 9.53
N ASN A 59 -4.83 -0.89 8.72
CA ASN A 59 -4.41 0.46 9.03
C ASN A 59 -4.10 1.25 7.77
N TYR A 60 -3.89 2.55 7.94
CA TYR A 60 -3.47 3.47 6.88
C TYR A 60 -2.15 4.13 7.25
N ARG A 61 -1.45 4.59 6.22
CA ARG A 61 -0.28 5.47 6.35
C ARG A 61 -0.48 6.70 5.51
N ILE A 62 -0.19 7.86 6.10
CA ILE A 62 -0.16 9.13 5.40
C ILE A 62 1.29 9.46 5.09
N TYR A 63 1.54 9.82 3.85
CA TYR A 63 2.80 10.36 3.36
C TYR A 63 2.58 11.84 3.08
N TRP A 64 3.47 12.69 3.59
CA TRP A 64 3.32 14.13 3.39
C TRP A 64 4.66 14.84 3.20
N ASN A 65 4.61 15.98 2.52
CA ASN A 65 5.75 16.86 2.29
C ASN A 65 5.24 18.28 2.02
N THR A 66 6.14 19.26 2.00
CA THR A 66 5.90 20.63 1.53
C THR A 66 6.20 20.80 0.03
N GLU A 67 6.61 19.76 -0.64
CA GLU A 67 6.77 19.65 -2.09
C GLU A 67 5.84 18.57 -2.63
N GLU A 68 5.45 18.69 -3.91
CA GLU A 68 4.59 17.68 -4.57
C GLU A 68 5.20 16.29 -4.46
N ILE A 69 4.35 15.34 -4.05
CA ILE A 69 4.72 13.94 -3.94
C ILE A 69 4.40 13.26 -5.29
N THR A 70 5.36 13.25 -6.21
CA THR A 70 5.19 12.66 -7.54
C THR A 70 5.02 11.14 -7.51
N GLU A 71 4.40 10.57 -8.56
CA GLU A 71 4.00 9.15 -8.61
C GLU A 71 5.17 8.14 -8.65
N ASN A 72 6.40 8.59 -8.82
CA ASN A 72 7.58 7.71 -8.82
C ASN A 72 7.91 7.10 -7.44
N LEU A 73 7.00 7.19 -6.50
CA LEU A 73 7.05 6.64 -5.16
C LEU A 73 6.91 5.12 -5.07
N LYS A 74 7.17 4.37 -6.14
CA LYS A 74 7.31 2.91 -6.04
C LYS A 74 8.36 2.47 -5.02
N HIS A 75 9.23 3.39 -4.61
CA HIS A 75 10.27 3.17 -3.62
C HIS A 75 9.97 3.72 -2.22
N ILE A 76 8.89 4.47 -2.01
CA ILE A 76 8.51 4.93 -0.65
C ILE A 76 7.98 3.80 0.25
N THR A 77 7.64 2.66 -0.29
CA THR A 77 7.31 1.48 0.53
C THR A 77 8.47 1.01 1.42
N ASN A 78 9.68 1.47 1.14
CA ASN A 78 10.91 1.15 1.87
C ASN A 78 11.58 2.40 2.46
N ALA A 79 10.81 3.42 2.82
CA ALA A 79 11.27 4.76 3.20
C ALA A 79 12.14 4.84 4.48
N GLU A 80 13.05 3.93 4.66
CA GLU A 80 14.23 4.11 5.47
C GLU A 80 15.45 4.13 4.53
N GLY A 81 15.65 5.31 3.92
CA GLY A 81 16.95 5.66 3.34
C GLY A 81 17.24 5.14 1.93
N ASP A 82 16.32 5.26 0.97
CA ASP A 82 16.70 5.17 -0.43
C ASP A 82 17.48 6.45 -0.84
N PRO A 83 18.80 6.36 -1.10
CA PRO A 83 19.62 7.51 -1.43
C PRO A 83 19.30 8.13 -2.80
N ASN A 84 18.32 7.59 -3.52
CA ASN A 84 17.96 8.01 -4.86
C ASN A 84 16.68 8.86 -4.93
N THR A 85 15.99 9.08 -3.82
CA THR A 85 14.89 10.04 -3.75
C THR A 85 15.40 11.37 -3.24
N SER A 86 15.38 12.39 -4.09
CA SER A 86 15.77 13.78 -3.76
C SER A 86 14.79 14.46 -2.79
N ILE A 87 13.70 13.79 -2.40
CA ILE A 87 12.63 14.31 -1.56
C ILE A 87 12.45 13.40 -0.34
N THR A 88 12.69 13.97 0.85
CA THR A 88 12.42 13.28 2.12
C THR A 88 10.94 13.38 2.46
N VAL A 89 10.17 12.34 2.18
CA VAL A 89 8.75 12.28 2.53
C VAL A 89 8.58 11.87 3.99
N GLN A 90 7.77 12.60 4.72
CA GLN A 90 7.40 12.27 6.10
C GLN A 90 6.25 11.25 6.12
N THR A 91 6.22 10.41 7.14
CA THR A 91 5.22 9.34 7.24
C THR A 91 4.53 9.34 8.60
N ILE A 92 3.19 9.29 8.59
CA ILE A 92 2.35 9.07 9.77
C ILE A 92 1.77 7.65 9.64
N LYS A 93 2.04 6.78 10.63
CA LYS A 93 1.72 5.35 10.60
C LYS A 93 0.59 5.01 11.57
N ASP A 94 0.06 3.79 11.42
CA ASP A 94 -0.87 3.14 12.37
C ASP A 94 -2.22 3.87 12.56
N ILE A 95 -2.69 4.52 11.50
CA ILE A 95 -4.01 5.17 11.49
C ILE A 95 -5.07 4.10 11.23
N VAL A 96 -6.03 3.97 12.12
CA VAL A 96 -7.10 2.93 12.04
C VAL A 96 -8.45 3.49 11.59
N THR A 97 -8.53 4.81 11.35
CA THR A 97 -9.70 5.52 10.84
C THR A 97 -9.44 5.99 9.42
N ASN A 98 -10.48 6.36 8.70
CA ASN A 98 -10.40 6.95 7.37
C ASN A 98 -10.33 8.50 7.40
N SER A 99 -9.88 9.06 8.50
CA SER A 99 -9.63 10.49 8.67
C SER A 99 -8.47 10.73 9.63
N TYR A 100 -7.82 11.89 9.49
CA TYR A 100 -6.72 12.32 10.36
C TYR A 100 -6.62 13.84 10.39
N VAL A 101 -6.35 14.41 11.57
CA VAL A 101 -6.07 15.84 11.72
C VAL A 101 -4.58 16.04 11.93
N HIS A 102 -3.91 16.62 10.95
CA HIS A 102 -2.50 16.99 11.02
C HIS A 102 -2.37 18.39 11.59
N THR A 103 -1.83 18.51 12.81
CA THR A 103 -1.73 19.75 13.58
C THR A 103 -0.29 20.26 13.64
N GLY A 104 -0.12 21.50 14.13
CA GLY A 104 1.19 22.11 14.29
C GLY A 104 1.82 22.57 12.99
N LEU A 105 1.00 22.81 11.99
CA LEU A 105 1.42 23.21 10.65
C LEU A 105 1.65 24.73 10.57
N THR A 106 2.58 25.12 9.71
CA THR A 106 2.88 26.52 9.45
C THR A 106 1.82 27.13 8.54
N PRO A 107 1.12 28.19 8.98
CA PRO A 107 0.15 28.89 8.14
C PRO A 107 0.75 29.40 6.83
N GLY A 108 -0.01 29.29 5.74
CA GLY A 108 0.41 29.71 4.41
C GLY A 108 1.40 28.79 3.69
N THR A 109 1.88 27.73 4.35
CA THR A 109 2.70 26.70 3.70
C THR A 109 1.81 25.64 3.08
N THR A 110 2.02 25.29 1.82
CA THR A 110 1.29 24.19 1.18
C THR A 110 1.88 22.86 1.61
N TYR A 111 1.01 21.94 2.04
CA TYR A 111 1.33 20.57 2.39
C TYR A 111 0.65 19.63 1.41
N TYR A 112 1.39 18.63 0.95
CA TYR A 112 0.94 17.61 0.01
C TYR A 112 0.84 16.27 0.72
N TYR A 113 -0.20 15.51 0.40
CA TYR A 113 -0.54 14.25 1.07
C TYR A 113 -0.88 13.15 0.10
N ARG A 114 -0.48 11.93 0.45
CA ARG A 114 -0.97 10.68 -0.14
C ARG A 114 -1.23 9.68 0.97
N VAL A 115 -2.19 8.78 0.76
CA VAL A 115 -2.57 7.76 1.74
C VAL A 115 -2.46 6.38 1.11
N ALA A 116 -1.98 5.41 1.89
CA ALA A 116 -1.98 4.00 1.52
C ALA A 116 -2.71 3.19 2.59
N ALA A 117 -3.47 2.19 2.15
CA ALA A 117 -4.10 1.20 3.01
C ALA A 117 -3.20 -0.04 3.11
N PHE A 118 -3.06 -0.58 4.31
CA PHE A 118 -2.23 -1.74 4.61
C PHE A 118 -3.00 -2.84 5.32
N ASP A 119 -2.60 -4.06 5.04
CA ASP A 119 -2.89 -5.24 5.85
C ASP A 119 -1.65 -6.14 5.94
N LYS A 120 -1.82 -7.39 6.40
CA LYS A 120 -0.71 -8.36 6.49
C LYS A 120 -0.10 -8.74 5.14
N ALA A 121 -0.83 -8.55 4.03
CA ALA A 121 -0.36 -8.80 2.68
C ALA A 121 0.36 -7.58 2.06
N GLY A 122 0.38 -6.43 2.75
CA GLY A 122 1.01 -5.20 2.29
C GLY A 122 0.00 -4.15 1.82
N SER A 123 0.36 -3.38 0.80
CA SER A 123 -0.46 -2.33 0.17
C SER A 123 -0.38 -2.41 -1.35
N LYS A 124 -1.44 -2.00 -2.04
CA LYS A 124 -1.46 -1.88 -3.51
C LYS A 124 -0.86 -0.58 -4.03
N GLY A 125 -0.69 0.42 -3.18
CA GLY A 125 -0.11 1.70 -3.57
C GLY A 125 -0.72 2.90 -2.86
N LEU A 126 -0.42 4.06 -3.39
CA LEU A 126 -0.80 5.36 -2.84
C LEU A 126 -2.05 5.92 -3.53
N SER A 127 -2.86 6.67 -2.79
CA SER A 127 -3.95 7.49 -3.33
C SER A 127 -3.44 8.52 -4.35
N ILE A 128 -4.35 9.17 -5.04
CA ILE A 128 -4.08 10.47 -5.69
C ILE A 128 -3.56 11.46 -4.62
N GLU A 129 -2.85 12.48 -5.08
CA GLU A 129 -2.37 13.54 -4.18
C GLU A 129 -3.49 14.51 -3.84
N ALA A 130 -3.52 14.95 -2.59
CA ALA A 130 -4.30 16.09 -2.14
C ALA A 130 -3.37 17.10 -1.48
N SER A 131 -3.66 18.38 -1.62
CA SER A 131 -2.87 19.45 -1.01
C SER A 131 -3.74 20.52 -0.38
N SER A 132 -3.21 21.17 0.64
CA SER A 132 -3.87 22.28 1.31
C SER A 132 -2.86 23.16 2.04
N SER A 133 -3.25 24.40 2.35
CA SER A 133 -2.44 25.35 3.12
C SER A 133 -3.24 25.80 4.35
N PRO A 134 -2.77 25.51 5.58
CA PRO A 134 -3.47 25.93 6.79
C PRO A 134 -3.51 27.45 6.91
N SER A 135 -4.54 27.95 7.60
CA SER A 135 -4.68 29.35 7.95
C SER A 135 -4.10 29.66 9.34
N LEU A 136 -4.11 30.92 9.70
CA LEU A 136 -3.82 31.37 11.08
C LEU A 136 -4.90 30.94 12.06
#